data_1e750787e57968f2ad92a52c360c3036
#
_entry.id   1e750787e57968f2ad92a52c360c3036
#
_cell.length_a   1.000
_cell.length_b   1.000
_cell.length_c   1.000
_cell.angle_alpha   90.00
_cell.angle_beta   90.00
_cell.angle_gamma   90.00
#
_symmetry.space_group_name_H-M   'P 1'
#
loop_
_entity.id
_entity.type
_entity.pdbx_description
1 polymer ?
#
loop_
_entity_poly.entity_id
_entity_poly.type
_entity_poly.pdbx_seq_one_letter_code
_entity_poly.pdbx_strand_id
1 'polypeptide(L)'
;MEDGRQFGHGFRVLGSATGAASATLTANLREAGAIILAKTVMTELANFTAAGMPGNYSAVGGYGMNPYDPRRDPRDGRNDGRPVLGVGGSSSGIGTAMSFWAGNVGTETSGSILSPANANMLAGIKPTVGRISRWGVIPITGDQDTAGPMTRTVTDAAIMMGVLEGTEPDPNDPATTTCSPPPGNDYTAYLNIEGLQGARIGIPGAMYYDSVSVPGQEVYRGGLTPHARGVMDEVIQILRNQGATIVDPANIPSVLDPDPSQNLMTAGGSSVLFYGMKRDFNTWLASLGDAAPVSTLTELRDWNEENRHAGSLKYDQLRLDQSDEIDLEADKAQYEADRARDLLLNGELGIDAAMAEHNLDALLFPGSSGAGIAARPGYPTVIVPFALTPSEFDPALPEGFEAKPRPFGVSFTGNACSEPRLIELAYAFEQATKRRIAPPGMN
;
A
#
# COMPACT_ATOMS: atom_id res chain seq x y z
N MET A 1 20.24 -10.73 23.49
CA MET A 1 19.76 -10.16 22.21
C MET A 1 20.90 -10.31 21.24
N GLU A 2 20.85 -11.32 20.40
CA GLU A 2 22.06 -11.73 19.68
C GLU A 2 22.40 -10.89 18.46
N ASP A 3 21.55 -10.02 17.99
CA ASP A 3 21.93 -8.94 17.09
C ASP A 3 20.74 -7.98 16.87
N GLY A 4 20.98 -6.71 16.95
CA GLY A 4 19.98 -5.65 16.75
C GLY A 4 19.32 -5.59 15.37
N ARG A 5 19.45 -6.63 14.55
CA ARG A 5 18.75 -6.86 13.29
C ARG A 5 17.25 -7.08 13.45
N GLN A 6 16.69 -6.94 14.65
CA GLN A 6 15.27 -7.15 14.89
C GLN A 6 14.36 -6.05 14.32
N PHE A 7 14.87 -4.85 14.02
CA PHE A 7 14.12 -3.76 13.43
C PHE A 7 13.99 -3.84 11.89
N GLY A 8 14.77 -4.68 11.24
CA GLY A 8 14.64 -4.92 9.81
C GLY A 8 13.40 -5.73 9.40
N HIS A 9 12.58 -6.16 10.35
CA HIS A 9 11.30 -6.81 10.08
C HIS A 9 10.20 -5.76 10.13
N GLY A 10 9.82 -5.19 9.01
CA GLY A 10 8.75 -4.20 8.89
C GLY A 10 7.39 -4.64 9.41
N PHE A 11 7.27 -5.86 9.94
CA PHE A 11 6.09 -6.38 10.59
C PHE A 11 6.48 -7.36 11.68
N ARG A 12 6.64 -6.87 12.91
CA ARG A 12 6.72 -7.75 14.07
C ARG A 12 5.31 -8.03 14.58
N VAL A 13 4.78 -9.17 14.24
CA VAL A 13 3.67 -9.71 14.99
C VAL A 13 4.18 -9.97 16.41
N LEU A 14 3.84 -9.09 17.33
CA LEU A 14 4.09 -9.30 18.74
C LEU A 14 3.30 -10.56 19.15
N GLY A 15 3.97 -11.59 19.45
CA GLY A 15 3.33 -12.76 19.98
C GLY A 15 4.13 -13.98 19.68
N SER A 16 4.78 -14.42 20.63
CA SER A 16 5.22 -15.77 20.81
C SER A 16 6.05 -15.92 22.05
N ALA A 17 6.85 -16.85 22.16
CA ALA A 17 7.78 -17.39 23.13
C ALA A 17 8.23 -16.51 24.32
N THR A 18 7.89 -15.23 24.38
CA THR A 18 8.22 -14.30 25.48
C THR A 18 7.02 -13.86 26.32
N GLY A 19 5.80 -14.39 26.04
CA GLY A 19 4.58 -14.00 26.76
C GLY A 19 4.04 -12.59 26.43
N ALA A 20 4.60 -11.90 25.45
CA ALA A 20 4.05 -10.65 24.96
C ALA A 20 2.73 -10.88 24.21
N ALA A 21 1.78 -9.96 24.32
CA ALA A 21 0.51 -10.02 23.63
C ALA A 21 0.71 -10.07 22.10
N SER A 22 -0.10 -10.86 21.39
CA SER A 22 -0.13 -10.87 19.94
C SER A 22 -0.73 -9.55 19.42
N ALA A 23 -0.28 -9.09 18.25
CA ALA A 23 -1.03 -8.07 17.52
C ALA A 23 -2.48 -8.54 17.33
N THR A 24 -3.44 -7.62 17.48
CA THR A 24 -4.87 -7.93 17.41
C THR A 24 -5.23 -8.71 16.14
N LEU A 25 -4.77 -8.25 14.98
CA LEU A 25 -5.00 -8.94 13.71
C LEU A 25 -4.47 -10.40 13.69
N THR A 26 -3.41 -10.69 14.42
CA THR A 26 -2.87 -12.06 14.53
C THR A 26 -3.69 -12.92 15.50
N ALA A 27 -4.17 -12.32 16.58
CA ALA A 27 -5.08 -12.99 17.49
C ALA A 27 -6.36 -13.38 16.75
N ASN A 28 -6.95 -12.46 15.99
CA ASN A 28 -8.15 -12.70 15.18
C ASN A 28 -7.95 -13.86 14.17
N LEU A 29 -6.81 -13.86 13.46
CA LEU A 29 -6.48 -14.97 12.55
C LEU A 29 -6.39 -16.31 13.26
N ARG A 30 -5.75 -16.38 14.43
CA ARG A 30 -5.63 -17.62 15.21
C ARG A 30 -6.97 -18.09 15.75
N GLU A 31 -7.79 -17.19 16.24
CA GLU A 31 -9.13 -17.48 16.73
C GLU A 31 -10.03 -18.04 15.62
N ALA A 32 -9.91 -17.52 14.42
CA ALA A 32 -10.58 -18.03 13.23
C ALA A 32 -10.02 -19.38 12.73
N GLY A 33 -9.00 -19.94 13.38
CA GLY A 33 -8.38 -21.22 13.03
C GLY A 33 -7.32 -21.15 11.93
N ALA A 34 -6.84 -19.96 11.58
CA ALA A 34 -5.78 -19.82 10.59
C ALA A 34 -4.44 -20.36 11.10
N ILE A 35 -3.73 -21.08 10.24
CA ILE A 35 -2.37 -21.58 10.51
C ILE A 35 -1.37 -20.51 10.05
N ILE A 36 -0.63 -19.94 10.99
CA ILE A 36 0.45 -18.99 10.69
C ILE A 36 1.71 -19.77 10.31
N LEU A 37 2.01 -19.81 9.02
CA LEU A 37 3.12 -20.62 8.49
C LEU A 37 4.47 -19.92 8.64
N ALA A 38 4.53 -18.59 8.47
CA ALA A 38 5.78 -17.86 8.46
C ALA A 38 5.60 -16.39 8.86
N LYS A 39 6.68 -15.80 9.37
CA LYS A 39 6.94 -14.35 9.34
C LYS A 39 7.88 -14.09 8.19
N THR A 40 7.50 -13.24 7.27
CA THR A 40 8.28 -12.95 6.06
C THR A 40 8.98 -11.63 6.18
N VAL A 41 10.05 -11.46 5.41
CA VAL A 41 10.74 -10.18 5.29
C VAL A 41 9.84 -9.19 4.57
N MET A 42 9.65 -8.02 5.16
CA MET A 42 9.05 -6.85 4.53
C MET A 42 10.15 -5.82 4.26
N THR A 43 9.84 -4.79 3.51
CA THR A 43 10.75 -3.66 3.39
C THR A 43 11.02 -3.07 4.78
N GLU A 44 12.28 -2.80 5.07
CA GLU A 44 12.72 -2.30 6.37
C GLU A 44 11.97 -1.04 6.77
N LEU A 45 11.36 -1.06 7.97
CA LEU A 45 10.49 0.01 8.50
C LEU A 45 9.55 0.58 7.42
N ALA A 46 8.86 -0.33 6.70
CA ALA A 46 7.90 0.01 5.65
C ALA A 46 8.45 0.94 4.55
N ASN A 47 9.74 0.85 4.24
CA ASN A 47 10.49 1.72 3.31
C ASN A 47 10.70 3.16 3.83
N PHE A 48 10.61 3.38 5.14
CA PHE A 48 10.76 4.70 5.74
C PHE A 48 12.12 4.89 6.46
N THR A 49 13.10 4.00 6.25
CA THR A 49 14.45 4.15 6.79
C THR A 49 15.24 5.18 5.98
N ALA A 50 15.26 5.07 4.66
CA ALA A 50 16.14 5.86 3.80
C ALA A 50 15.47 6.29 2.50
N ALA A 51 15.92 7.39 1.94
CA ALA A 51 15.57 7.79 0.59
C ALA A 51 16.26 6.87 -0.44
N GLY A 52 15.52 6.42 -1.46
CA GLY A 52 16.08 5.59 -2.54
C GLY A 52 16.30 4.11 -2.19
N MET A 53 15.99 3.68 -0.98
CA MET A 53 15.98 2.26 -0.64
C MET A 53 14.94 1.51 -1.45
N PRO A 54 15.27 0.36 -2.08
CA PRO A 54 14.28 -0.40 -2.83
C PRO A 54 13.16 -0.93 -1.94
N GLY A 55 11.91 -0.84 -2.41
CA GLY A 55 10.72 -1.32 -1.70
C GLY A 55 10.62 -2.84 -1.60
N ASN A 56 11.68 -3.51 -1.24
CA ASN A 56 11.77 -4.98 -1.04
C ASN A 56 13.08 -5.36 -0.32
N TYR A 57 13.76 -4.38 0.25
CA TYR A 57 15.03 -4.58 0.96
C TYR A 57 14.84 -4.54 2.48
N SER A 58 15.57 -5.39 3.17
CA SER A 58 15.75 -5.35 4.62
C SER A 58 17.18 -5.79 4.96
N ALA A 59 17.80 -5.13 5.94
CA ALA A 59 19.13 -5.50 6.42
C ALA A 59 19.19 -6.94 6.95
N VAL A 60 18.08 -7.48 7.46
CA VAL A 60 17.99 -8.84 7.99
C VAL A 60 17.85 -9.89 6.88
N GLY A 61 16.96 -9.66 5.92
CA GLY A 61 16.58 -10.68 4.92
C GLY A 61 17.11 -10.41 3.51
N GLY A 62 17.79 -9.29 3.31
CA GLY A 62 18.21 -8.88 1.97
C GLY A 62 17.06 -8.43 1.10
N TYR A 63 17.06 -8.85 -0.17
CA TYR A 63 16.03 -8.47 -1.13
C TYR A 63 14.96 -9.55 -1.30
N GLY A 64 13.70 -9.15 -1.31
CA GLY A 64 12.65 -9.95 -1.92
C GLY A 64 12.82 -10.00 -3.43
N MET A 65 12.82 -11.18 -4.04
CA MET A 65 12.96 -11.34 -5.48
C MET A 65 11.60 -11.49 -6.14
N ASN A 66 11.32 -10.66 -7.16
CA ASN A 66 10.06 -10.74 -7.87
C ASN A 66 9.93 -12.07 -8.61
N PRO A 67 8.89 -12.88 -8.37
CA PRO A 67 8.80 -14.22 -8.95
C PRO A 67 8.53 -14.22 -10.46
N TYR A 68 8.15 -13.07 -11.05
CA TYR A 68 7.97 -12.93 -12.49
C TYR A 68 9.28 -12.69 -13.23
N ASP A 69 10.26 -12.03 -12.57
CA ASP A 69 11.65 -11.95 -13.02
C ASP A 69 12.58 -11.80 -11.81
N PRO A 70 13.08 -12.91 -11.25
CA PRO A 70 13.92 -12.88 -10.05
C PRO A 70 15.39 -12.53 -10.34
N ARG A 71 15.74 -12.25 -11.59
CA ARG A 71 17.12 -11.89 -11.95
C ARG A 71 17.49 -10.54 -11.33
N ARG A 72 18.78 -10.40 -11.04
CA ARG A 72 19.33 -9.16 -10.48
C ARG A 72 19.36 -8.07 -11.53
N ASP A 73 19.16 -6.82 -11.08
CA ASP A 73 19.27 -5.64 -11.95
C ASP A 73 20.74 -5.43 -12.36
N PRO A 74 21.05 -5.48 -13.65
CA PRO A 74 22.43 -5.35 -14.12
C PRO A 74 22.88 -3.90 -14.33
N ARG A 75 21.97 -2.91 -14.16
CA ARG A 75 22.26 -1.50 -14.47
C ARG A 75 23.24 -0.92 -13.46
N ASP A 76 24.16 -0.06 -13.93
CA ASP A 76 25.07 0.67 -13.07
C ASP A 76 24.32 1.49 -12.00
N GLY A 77 24.83 1.47 -10.77
CA GLY A 77 24.17 2.08 -9.61
C GLY A 77 22.93 1.33 -9.09
N ARG A 78 22.52 0.24 -9.76
CA ARG A 78 21.44 -0.66 -9.34
C ARG A 78 21.87 -2.12 -9.20
N ASN A 79 23.11 -2.44 -9.53
CA ASN A 79 23.71 -3.77 -9.44
C ASN A 79 24.16 -4.16 -8.03
N ASP A 80 23.46 -3.66 -7.02
CA ASP A 80 23.71 -3.89 -5.59
C ASP A 80 23.08 -5.18 -5.05
N GLY A 81 22.51 -5.97 -5.94
CA GLY A 81 21.85 -7.24 -5.63
C GLY A 81 20.33 -7.19 -5.67
N ARG A 82 19.72 -6.00 -5.89
CA ARG A 82 18.26 -5.88 -6.06
C ARG A 82 17.76 -6.64 -7.29
N PRO A 83 16.50 -7.10 -7.31
CA PRO A 83 15.92 -7.70 -8.51
C PRO A 83 15.67 -6.64 -9.59
N VAL A 84 15.65 -7.07 -10.86
CA VAL A 84 15.32 -6.20 -11.99
C VAL A 84 13.89 -5.69 -11.93
N LEU A 85 12.94 -6.51 -11.48
CA LEU A 85 11.57 -6.10 -11.19
C LEU A 85 11.41 -5.87 -9.68
N GLY A 86 10.93 -4.70 -9.29
CA GLY A 86 10.59 -4.40 -7.90
C GLY A 86 9.42 -5.25 -7.40
N VAL A 87 9.28 -5.32 -6.08
CA VAL A 87 8.20 -6.06 -5.42
C VAL A 87 7.20 -5.11 -4.72
N GLY A 88 7.69 -3.99 -4.19
CA GLY A 88 6.91 -3.08 -3.35
C GLY A 88 7.07 -3.36 -1.86
N GLY A 89 6.38 -2.59 -1.01
CA GLY A 89 6.60 -2.55 0.43
C GLY A 89 6.38 -3.86 1.18
N SER A 90 5.28 -4.56 0.93
CA SER A 90 4.96 -5.82 1.61
C SER A 90 5.43 -7.03 0.79
N SER A 91 6.73 -7.31 0.82
CA SER A 91 7.36 -8.41 0.05
C SER A 91 6.80 -9.81 0.37
N SER A 92 6.02 -9.95 1.45
CA SER A 92 5.28 -11.17 1.79
C SER A 92 4.37 -11.67 0.66
N GLY A 93 3.91 -10.80 -0.22
CA GLY A 93 3.14 -11.13 -1.42
C GLY A 93 3.83 -12.14 -2.34
N ILE A 94 5.18 -12.19 -2.35
CA ILE A 94 5.95 -13.17 -3.13
C ILE A 94 5.50 -14.61 -2.84
N GLY A 95 5.42 -15.00 -1.56
CA GLY A 95 5.05 -16.35 -1.18
C GLY A 95 3.60 -16.71 -1.50
N THR A 96 2.68 -15.73 -1.44
CA THR A 96 1.30 -15.91 -1.89
C THR A 96 1.24 -16.12 -3.40
N ALA A 97 2.00 -15.32 -4.19
CA ALA A 97 2.08 -15.47 -5.63
C ALA A 97 2.63 -16.84 -6.03
N MET A 98 3.64 -17.33 -5.30
CA MET A 98 4.29 -18.63 -5.46
C MET A 98 3.49 -19.80 -4.86
N SER A 99 2.28 -19.57 -4.33
CA SER A 99 1.44 -20.60 -3.73
C SER A 99 2.04 -21.33 -2.52
N PHE A 100 2.98 -20.72 -1.80
CA PHE A 100 3.52 -21.29 -0.56
C PHE A 100 2.50 -21.26 0.59
N TRP A 101 1.54 -20.33 0.52
CA TRP A 101 0.42 -20.16 1.44
C TRP A 101 -0.80 -19.56 0.73
N ALA A 102 -1.96 -19.59 1.38
CA ALA A 102 -3.22 -19.11 0.80
C ALA A 102 -3.25 -17.59 0.64
N GLY A 103 -2.78 -16.87 1.64
CA GLY A 103 -2.74 -15.41 1.66
C GLY A 103 -1.72 -14.89 2.66
N ASN A 104 -1.45 -13.62 2.63
CA ASN A 104 -0.59 -12.92 3.58
C ASN A 104 -1.19 -11.60 3.99
N VAL A 105 -0.76 -11.11 5.14
CA VAL A 105 -1.05 -9.75 5.61
C VAL A 105 0.11 -8.85 5.21
N GLY A 106 -0.21 -7.74 4.58
CA GLY A 106 0.69 -6.61 4.37
C GLY A 106 0.30 -5.42 5.22
N THR A 107 1.16 -4.39 5.23
CA THR A 107 0.84 -3.07 5.79
C THR A 107 1.05 -2.01 4.71
N GLU A 108 0.28 -0.94 4.81
CA GLU A 108 0.39 0.18 3.89
C GLU A 108 0.23 1.51 4.62
N THR A 109 1.19 2.39 4.41
CA THR A 109 1.09 3.81 4.72
C THR A 109 0.77 4.60 3.45
N SER A 110 1.39 4.18 2.30
CA SER A 110 1.12 4.73 0.97
C SER A 110 1.62 3.75 -0.10
N GLY A 111 0.77 2.86 -0.57
CA GLY A 111 1.07 1.92 -1.66
C GLY A 111 1.65 0.57 -1.26
N SER A 112 1.94 0.30 0.02
CA SER A 112 2.72 -0.88 0.41
C SER A 112 1.93 -2.20 0.50
N ILE A 113 0.61 -2.21 0.29
CA ILE A 113 -0.23 -3.38 -0.02
C ILE A 113 -0.50 -3.42 -1.53
N LEU A 114 -0.93 -2.28 -2.09
CA LEU A 114 -1.36 -2.18 -3.48
C LEU A 114 -0.21 -2.39 -4.46
N SER A 115 0.96 -1.82 -4.21
CA SER A 115 2.14 -1.98 -5.06
C SER A 115 2.65 -3.43 -5.10
N PRO A 116 2.85 -4.16 -3.97
CA PRO A 116 3.23 -5.56 -4.03
C PRO A 116 2.11 -6.46 -4.56
N ALA A 117 0.83 -6.17 -4.30
CA ALA A 117 -0.26 -6.90 -4.93
C ALA A 117 -0.20 -6.76 -6.45
N ASN A 118 0.00 -5.52 -6.97
CA ASN A 118 0.21 -5.26 -8.38
C ASN A 118 1.43 -6.02 -8.93
N ALA A 119 2.57 -5.94 -8.25
CA ALA A 119 3.84 -6.54 -8.71
C ALA A 119 3.87 -8.07 -8.65
N ASN A 120 2.89 -8.71 -7.98
CA ASN A 120 2.83 -10.15 -7.77
C ASN A 120 1.55 -10.81 -8.30
N MET A 121 0.77 -10.13 -9.14
CA MET A 121 -0.51 -10.65 -9.65
C MET A 121 -1.43 -11.14 -8.53
N LEU A 122 -1.64 -10.32 -7.50
CA LEU A 122 -2.49 -10.63 -6.36
C LEU A 122 -3.69 -9.68 -6.31
N ALA A 123 -4.80 -10.20 -5.79
CA ALA A 123 -5.86 -9.37 -5.26
C ALA A 123 -5.39 -8.84 -3.89
N GLY A 124 -5.59 -7.55 -3.66
CA GLY A 124 -5.21 -6.90 -2.42
C GLY A 124 -6.27 -5.90 -1.96
N ILE A 125 -6.48 -5.83 -0.65
CA ILE A 125 -7.37 -4.82 -0.06
C ILE A 125 -6.52 -3.94 0.86
N LYS A 126 -6.42 -2.67 0.52
CA LYS A 126 -6.01 -1.63 1.45
C LYS A 126 -7.31 -1.06 2.05
N PRO A 127 -7.66 -1.40 3.29
CA PRO A 127 -8.91 -0.93 3.86
C PRO A 127 -8.82 0.54 4.31
N THR A 128 -9.96 1.09 4.71
CA THR A 128 -10.03 2.36 5.44
C THR A 128 -9.16 2.27 6.69
N VAL A 129 -8.41 3.33 6.98
CA VAL A 129 -7.58 3.42 8.20
C VAL A 129 -8.46 3.20 9.43
N GLY A 130 -8.04 2.26 10.29
CA GLY A 130 -8.79 1.85 11.46
C GLY A 130 -9.74 0.65 11.25
N ARG A 131 -10.06 0.26 10.02
CA ARG A 131 -10.87 -0.96 9.78
C ARG A 131 -10.26 -2.21 10.41
N ILE A 132 -8.96 -2.36 10.27
CA ILE A 132 -8.16 -3.40 10.93
C ILE A 132 -7.33 -2.74 12.01
N SER A 133 -7.36 -3.27 13.21
CA SER A 133 -6.55 -2.75 14.31
C SER A 133 -5.06 -2.74 13.95
N ARG A 134 -4.42 -1.64 14.29
CA ARG A 134 -2.97 -1.44 14.12
C ARG A 134 -2.18 -1.75 15.39
N TRP A 135 -2.87 -2.18 16.46
CA TRP A 135 -2.21 -2.59 17.70
C TRP A 135 -1.23 -3.75 17.45
N GLY A 136 0.02 -3.53 17.82
CA GLY A 136 1.12 -4.48 17.57
C GLY A 136 1.74 -4.40 16.17
N VAL A 137 1.30 -3.47 15.32
CA VAL A 137 1.96 -3.12 14.04
C VAL A 137 2.99 -2.03 14.30
N ILE A 138 4.19 -2.17 13.75
CA ILE A 138 5.23 -1.14 13.84
C ILE A 138 4.79 0.05 12.96
N PRO A 139 4.61 1.25 13.52
CA PRO A 139 4.05 2.37 12.78
C PRO A 139 5.10 3.15 11.96
N ILE A 140 4.64 3.80 10.89
CA ILE A 140 5.17 5.06 10.41
C ILE A 140 4.31 6.18 11.02
N THR A 141 3.00 6.15 10.78
CA THR A 141 2.06 7.09 11.37
C THR A 141 0.65 6.51 11.50
N GLY A 142 0.02 6.72 12.65
CA GLY A 142 -1.38 6.38 12.84
C GLY A 142 -2.35 7.13 11.94
N ASP A 143 -1.90 8.20 11.27
CA ASP A 143 -2.71 8.98 10.34
C ASP A 143 -3.03 8.26 9.03
N GLN A 144 -2.15 7.32 8.60
CA GLN A 144 -2.26 6.67 7.29
C GLN A 144 -2.06 5.14 7.34
N ASP A 145 -1.42 4.60 8.39
CA ASP A 145 -1.09 3.19 8.45
C ASP A 145 -2.34 2.30 8.52
N THR A 146 -2.33 1.23 7.76
CA THR A 146 -3.31 0.16 7.83
C THR A 146 -2.67 -1.19 7.53
N ALA A 147 -3.28 -2.27 7.98
CA ALA A 147 -2.98 -3.63 7.54
C ALA A 147 -4.05 -4.10 6.55
N GLY A 148 -3.73 -5.09 5.74
CA GLY A 148 -4.70 -5.66 4.81
C GLY A 148 -4.23 -6.95 4.13
N PRO A 149 -5.19 -7.73 3.58
CA PRO A 149 -4.92 -9.00 2.93
C PRO A 149 -4.36 -8.83 1.52
N MET A 150 -3.44 -9.73 1.15
CA MET A 150 -3.04 -9.99 -0.24
C MET A 150 -3.19 -11.48 -0.52
N THR A 151 -3.95 -11.83 -1.53
CA THR A 151 -4.36 -13.20 -1.84
C THR A 151 -4.36 -13.42 -3.35
N ARG A 152 -4.61 -14.65 -3.79
CA ARG A 152 -4.69 -14.95 -5.22
C ARG A 152 -6.03 -14.60 -5.85
N THR A 153 -7.10 -14.47 -5.04
CA THR A 153 -8.46 -14.17 -5.49
C THR A 153 -9.10 -13.10 -4.61
N VAL A 154 -10.07 -12.37 -5.16
CA VAL A 154 -10.88 -11.42 -4.38
C VAL A 154 -11.71 -12.15 -3.31
N THR A 155 -12.13 -13.38 -3.57
CA THR A 155 -12.82 -14.22 -2.58
C THR A 155 -11.98 -14.44 -1.33
N ASP A 156 -10.73 -14.89 -1.50
CA ASP A 156 -9.83 -15.11 -0.36
C ASP A 156 -9.51 -13.79 0.37
N ALA A 157 -9.41 -12.67 -0.37
CA ALA A 157 -9.20 -11.36 0.22
C ALA A 157 -10.40 -10.92 1.08
N ALA A 158 -11.62 -11.14 0.60
CA ALA A 158 -12.85 -10.85 1.33
C ALA A 158 -12.96 -11.68 2.63
N ILE A 159 -12.67 -12.99 2.56
CA ILE A 159 -12.64 -13.87 3.75
C ILE A 159 -11.61 -13.36 4.76
N MET A 160 -10.38 -13.07 4.31
CA MET A 160 -9.33 -12.59 5.20
C MET A 160 -9.65 -11.21 5.78
N MET A 161 -10.30 -10.34 5.01
CA MET A 161 -10.70 -9.00 5.47
C MET A 161 -11.58 -9.08 6.71
N GLY A 162 -12.66 -9.89 6.67
CA GLY A 162 -13.57 -10.06 7.79
C GLY A 162 -12.88 -10.62 9.05
N VAL A 163 -11.98 -11.58 8.85
CA VAL A 163 -11.21 -12.15 9.97
C VAL A 163 -10.24 -11.12 10.57
N LEU A 164 -9.53 -10.37 9.74
CA LEU A 164 -8.55 -9.37 10.19
C LEU A 164 -9.20 -8.21 10.95
N GLU A 165 -10.37 -7.76 10.50
CA GLU A 165 -11.13 -6.69 11.16
C GLU A 165 -11.57 -7.09 12.58
N GLY A 166 -12.02 -8.35 12.75
CA GLY A 166 -12.56 -8.83 14.01
C GLY A 166 -14.01 -8.34 14.25
N THR A 167 -14.63 -8.84 15.31
CA THR A 167 -16.05 -8.59 15.59
C THR A 167 -16.32 -7.35 16.44
N GLU A 168 -15.30 -6.86 17.15
CA GLU A 168 -15.43 -5.73 18.07
C GLU A 168 -14.29 -4.73 17.86
N PRO A 169 -14.55 -3.43 18.10
CA PRO A 169 -13.49 -2.43 18.08
C PRO A 169 -12.38 -2.75 19.09
N ASP A 170 -11.13 -2.51 18.69
CA ASP A 170 -9.98 -2.69 19.57
C ASP A 170 -9.80 -1.48 20.50
N PRO A 171 -9.88 -1.64 21.82
CA PRO A 171 -9.69 -0.55 22.77
C PRO A 171 -8.27 0.05 22.71
N ASN A 172 -7.30 -0.66 22.14
CA ASN A 172 -5.93 -0.20 21.99
C ASN A 172 -5.72 0.58 20.67
N ASP A 173 -6.70 0.55 19.75
CA ASP A 173 -6.72 1.34 18.52
C ASP A 173 -8.08 2.01 18.33
N PRO A 174 -8.28 3.23 18.87
CA PRO A 174 -9.56 3.95 18.79
C PRO A 174 -10.08 4.17 17.36
N ALA A 175 -9.20 4.15 16.36
CA ALA A 175 -9.62 4.29 14.95
C ALA A 175 -10.49 3.12 14.48
N THR A 176 -10.49 1.98 15.17
CA THR A 176 -11.37 0.84 14.85
C THR A 176 -12.86 1.13 15.03
N THR A 177 -13.22 2.30 15.57
CA THR A 177 -14.60 2.80 15.64
C THR A 177 -15.00 3.64 14.42
N THR A 178 -14.10 3.92 13.48
CA THR A 178 -14.34 4.80 12.31
C THR A 178 -15.41 4.23 11.38
N CYS A 179 -15.38 2.91 11.14
CA CYS A 179 -16.33 2.25 10.26
C CYS A 179 -17.06 1.13 11.00
N SER A 180 -18.35 0.97 10.73
CA SER A 180 -19.09 -0.20 11.19
C SER A 180 -18.80 -1.38 10.26
N PRO A 181 -18.49 -2.58 10.79
CA PRO A 181 -18.33 -3.77 9.97
C PRO A 181 -19.66 -4.20 9.33
N PRO A 182 -19.62 -4.94 8.23
CA PRO A 182 -20.83 -5.57 7.72
C PRO A 182 -21.37 -6.60 8.73
N PRO A 183 -22.67 -6.97 8.64
CA PRO A 183 -23.25 -7.95 9.54
C PRO A 183 -22.44 -9.24 9.60
N GLY A 184 -22.02 -9.65 10.81
CA GLY A 184 -21.20 -10.83 11.02
C GLY A 184 -19.77 -10.73 10.51
N ASN A 185 -19.28 -9.55 10.17
CA ASN A 185 -17.98 -9.32 9.50
C ASN A 185 -17.84 -10.10 8.19
N ASP A 186 -18.97 -10.44 7.58
CA ASP A 186 -19.01 -11.29 6.39
C ASP A 186 -18.90 -10.46 5.11
N TYR A 187 -17.70 -10.23 4.63
CA TYR A 187 -17.45 -9.59 3.34
C TYR A 187 -17.75 -10.52 2.15
N THR A 188 -17.93 -11.83 2.39
CA THR A 188 -18.30 -12.75 1.30
C THR A 188 -19.74 -12.56 0.84
N ALA A 189 -20.58 -11.94 1.66
CA ALA A 189 -21.94 -11.53 1.28
C ALA A 189 -21.97 -10.54 0.10
N TYR A 190 -20.85 -9.86 -0.18
CA TYR A 190 -20.71 -8.91 -1.29
C TYR A 190 -20.04 -9.52 -2.55
N LEU A 191 -19.79 -10.82 -2.56
CA LEU A 191 -19.23 -11.52 -3.74
C LEU A 191 -20.33 -11.74 -4.79
N ASN A 192 -20.75 -10.65 -5.42
CA ASN A 192 -21.82 -10.62 -6.42
C ASN A 192 -21.23 -10.57 -7.82
N ILE A 193 -21.48 -11.60 -8.64
CA ILE A 193 -21.00 -11.67 -10.03
C ILE A 193 -21.62 -10.59 -10.93
N GLU A 194 -22.79 -10.07 -10.56
CA GLU A 194 -23.49 -8.99 -11.26
C GLU A 194 -23.18 -7.60 -10.69
N GLY A 195 -22.22 -7.49 -9.78
CA GLY A 195 -21.90 -6.26 -9.06
C GLY A 195 -21.50 -5.07 -9.93
N LEU A 196 -21.11 -5.32 -11.19
CA LEU A 196 -20.83 -4.28 -12.19
C LEU A 196 -22.09 -3.78 -12.92
N GLN A 197 -23.21 -4.51 -12.88
CA GLN A 197 -24.42 -4.09 -13.53
C GLN A 197 -24.98 -2.81 -12.91
N GLY A 198 -25.04 -1.74 -13.70
CA GLY A 198 -25.51 -0.42 -13.26
C GLY A 198 -24.51 0.36 -12.40
N ALA A 199 -23.34 -0.21 -12.09
CA ALA A 199 -22.28 0.48 -11.38
C ALA A 199 -21.79 1.71 -12.15
N ARG A 200 -21.45 2.79 -11.42
CA ARG A 200 -20.92 4.03 -11.98
C ARG A 200 -19.43 4.15 -11.61
N ILE A 201 -18.59 4.03 -12.61
CA ILE A 201 -17.14 4.00 -12.42
C ILE A 201 -16.50 5.21 -13.11
N GLY A 202 -15.79 6.03 -12.32
CA GLY A 202 -15.11 7.22 -12.80
C GLY A 202 -13.69 6.95 -13.26
N ILE A 203 -13.30 7.58 -14.37
CA ILE A 203 -11.93 7.58 -14.89
C ILE A 203 -11.27 8.92 -14.55
N PRO A 204 -10.36 8.97 -13.57
CA PRO A 204 -9.61 10.17 -13.23
C PRO A 204 -8.52 10.42 -14.27
N GLY A 205 -8.92 10.97 -15.45
CA GLY A 205 -8.07 11.13 -16.62
C GLY A 205 -6.79 11.91 -16.33
N ALA A 206 -6.95 13.09 -15.75
CA ALA A 206 -5.84 14.00 -15.43
C ALA A 206 -4.84 13.36 -14.46
N MET A 207 -3.56 13.36 -14.80
CA MET A 207 -2.42 12.82 -14.06
C MET A 207 -2.34 11.26 -14.08
N TYR A 208 -3.45 10.54 -14.00
CA TYR A 208 -3.43 9.08 -13.90
C TYR A 208 -3.47 8.35 -15.24
N TYR A 209 -4.16 8.92 -16.22
CA TYR A 209 -4.23 8.40 -17.59
C TYR A 209 -3.52 9.33 -18.57
N ASP A 210 -3.68 10.64 -18.39
CA ASP A 210 -3.12 11.67 -19.23
C ASP A 210 -2.10 12.50 -18.46
N SER A 211 -1.01 12.88 -19.09
CA SER A 211 -0.08 13.80 -18.48
C SER A 211 -0.68 15.20 -18.41
N VAL A 212 -0.43 15.90 -17.32
CA VAL A 212 -0.93 17.26 -17.07
C VAL A 212 0.22 18.21 -16.76
N SER A 213 0.08 19.47 -17.19
CA SER A 213 1.03 20.50 -16.82
C SER A 213 0.90 20.85 -15.33
N VAL A 214 2.02 21.02 -14.66
CA VAL A 214 2.05 21.49 -13.27
C VAL A 214 1.84 23.01 -13.27
N PRO A 215 0.85 23.57 -12.55
CA PRO A 215 0.60 25.01 -12.51
C PRO A 215 1.87 25.82 -12.20
N GLY A 216 2.17 26.82 -13.02
CA GLY A 216 3.33 27.68 -12.84
C GLY A 216 4.69 27.06 -13.15
N GLN A 217 4.74 25.87 -13.74
CA GLN A 217 5.99 25.18 -14.10
C GLN A 217 5.92 24.66 -15.55
N GLU A 218 7.08 24.64 -16.24
CA GLU A 218 7.21 24.01 -17.57
C GLU A 218 7.46 22.50 -17.45
N VAL A 219 6.66 21.80 -16.61
CA VAL A 219 6.79 20.37 -16.34
C VAL A 219 5.44 19.68 -16.48
N TYR A 220 5.46 18.49 -17.07
CA TYR A 220 4.30 17.62 -17.15
C TYR A 220 4.49 16.45 -16.17
N ARG A 221 3.42 16.01 -15.54
CA ARG A 221 3.40 14.85 -14.63
C ARG A 221 2.31 13.86 -15.00
N GLY A 222 2.54 12.60 -14.64
CA GLY A 222 1.58 11.52 -14.86
C GLY A 222 1.50 11.05 -16.31
N GLY A 223 0.38 10.43 -16.63
CA GLY A 223 0.12 9.81 -17.92
C GLY A 223 0.56 8.34 -17.98
N LEU A 224 -0.10 7.59 -18.85
CA LEU A 224 0.18 6.19 -19.10
C LEU A 224 1.15 6.01 -20.26
N THR A 225 2.00 4.99 -20.20
CA THR A 225 2.72 4.50 -21.37
C THR A 225 1.71 3.94 -22.40
N PRO A 226 2.06 3.86 -23.69
CA PRO A 226 1.16 3.33 -24.72
C PRO A 226 0.65 1.92 -24.40
N HIS A 227 1.51 1.06 -23.81
CA HIS A 227 1.10 -0.29 -23.41
C HIS A 227 0.11 -0.28 -22.26
N ALA A 228 0.37 0.51 -21.22
CA ALA A 228 -0.54 0.65 -20.08
C ALA A 228 -1.88 1.28 -20.52
N ARG A 229 -1.86 2.23 -21.46
CA ARG A 229 -3.06 2.81 -22.06
C ARG A 229 -3.91 1.72 -22.73
N GLY A 230 -3.33 0.90 -23.60
CA GLY A 230 -4.05 -0.19 -24.27
C GLY A 230 -4.65 -1.19 -23.29
N VAL A 231 -3.96 -1.50 -22.17
CA VAL A 231 -4.50 -2.35 -21.12
C VAL A 231 -5.72 -1.70 -20.46
N MET A 232 -5.64 -0.40 -20.11
CA MET A 232 -6.75 0.30 -19.45
C MET A 232 -7.94 0.50 -20.40
N ASP A 233 -7.71 0.70 -21.71
CA ASP A 233 -8.79 0.76 -22.71
C ASP A 233 -9.55 -0.58 -22.78
N GLU A 234 -8.82 -1.71 -22.74
CA GLU A 234 -9.44 -3.05 -22.64
C GLU A 234 -10.25 -3.19 -21.34
N VAL A 235 -9.70 -2.79 -20.19
CA VAL A 235 -10.40 -2.82 -18.90
C VAL A 235 -11.71 -2.03 -18.96
N ILE A 236 -11.65 -0.80 -19.44
CA ILE A 236 -12.83 0.09 -19.57
C ILE A 236 -13.88 -0.55 -20.47
N GLN A 237 -13.47 -1.17 -21.57
CA GLN A 237 -14.42 -1.86 -22.45
C GLN A 237 -15.06 -3.08 -21.78
N ILE A 238 -14.30 -3.86 -21.00
CA ILE A 238 -14.84 -4.99 -20.23
C ILE A 238 -15.88 -4.49 -19.21
N LEU A 239 -15.57 -3.43 -18.46
CA LEU A 239 -16.50 -2.85 -17.48
C LEU A 239 -17.82 -2.42 -18.15
N ARG A 240 -17.76 -1.75 -19.33
CA ARG A 240 -18.95 -1.41 -20.12
C ARG A 240 -19.72 -2.64 -20.53
N ASN A 241 -19.05 -3.69 -20.99
CA ASN A 241 -19.68 -4.93 -21.41
C ASN A 241 -20.35 -5.68 -20.25
N GLN A 242 -19.88 -5.48 -19.02
CA GLN A 242 -20.49 -6.00 -17.80
C GLN A 242 -21.62 -5.10 -17.25
N GLY A 243 -22.00 -4.06 -17.98
CA GLY A 243 -23.13 -3.19 -17.63
C GLY A 243 -22.78 -1.99 -16.75
N ALA A 244 -21.50 -1.70 -16.53
CA ALA A 244 -21.10 -0.49 -15.81
C ALA A 244 -21.20 0.76 -16.70
N THR A 245 -21.64 1.86 -16.09
CA THR A 245 -21.59 3.21 -16.67
C THR A 245 -20.22 3.80 -16.40
N ILE A 246 -19.44 4.06 -17.44
CA ILE A 246 -18.14 4.69 -17.33
C ILE A 246 -18.31 6.20 -17.49
N VAL A 247 -17.88 6.94 -16.46
CA VAL A 247 -17.80 8.40 -16.48
C VAL A 247 -16.37 8.80 -16.80
N ASP A 248 -16.16 9.34 -17.99
CA ASP A 248 -14.82 9.69 -18.50
C ASP A 248 -14.89 11.02 -19.27
N PRO A 249 -14.21 12.06 -18.79
CA PRO A 249 -13.39 12.08 -17.56
C PRO A 249 -14.23 12.22 -16.28
N ALA A 250 -13.74 11.65 -15.18
CA ALA A 250 -14.14 11.96 -13.81
C ALA A 250 -12.89 12.43 -13.06
N ASN A 251 -12.39 13.60 -13.45
CA ASN A 251 -11.15 14.13 -12.92
C ASN A 251 -11.28 14.50 -11.44
N ILE A 252 -10.19 14.33 -10.72
CA ILE A 252 -10.08 14.74 -9.33
C ILE A 252 -9.86 16.25 -9.28
N PRO A 253 -10.80 17.04 -8.71
CA PRO A 253 -10.75 18.50 -8.82
C PRO A 253 -9.45 19.13 -8.30
N SER A 254 -8.93 18.66 -7.17
CA SER A 254 -7.68 19.16 -6.60
C SER A 254 -6.44 18.93 -7.46
N VAL A 255 -6.48 18.03 -8.43
CA VAL A 255 -5.39 17.83 -9.41
C VAL A 255 -5.37 18.93 -10.47
N LEU A 256 -6.54 19.50 -10.77
CA LEU A 256 -6.73 20.49 -11.83
C LEU A 256 -6.98 21.91 -11.31
N ASP A 257 -7.00 22.10 -9.98
CA ASP A 257 -7.30 23.40 -9.39
C ASP A 257 -6.29 24.45 -9.87
N PRO A 258 -6.75 25.62 -10.39
CA PRO A 258 -5.87 26.69 -10.84
C PRO A 258 -5.17 27.43 -9.69
N ASP A 259 -5.71 27.36 -8.46
CA ASP A 259 -5.07 27.93 -7.27
C ASP A 259 -3.93 26.97 -6.80
N PRO A 260 -2.68 27.44 -6.83
CA PRO A 260 -1.54 26.60 -6.42
C PRO A 260 -1.64 26.09 -4.99
N SER A 261 -2.35 26.76 -4.10
CA SER A 261 -2.55 26.36 -2.71
C SER A 261 -3.59 25.23 -2.56
N GLN A 262 -4.48 25.08 -3.52
CA GLN A 262 -5.50 24.03 -3.60
C GLN A 262 -5.18 22.96 -4.65
N ASN A 263 -4.08 23.11 -5.37
CA ASN A 263 -3.65 22.12 -6.34
C ASN A 263 -2.72 21.09 -5.71
N LEU A 264 -3.10 19.83 -5.82
CA LEU A 264 -2.37 18.70 -5.23
C LEU A 264 -0.90 18.59 -5.67
N MET A 265 -0.57 19.08 -6.89
CA MET A 265 0.78 19.00 -7.43
C MET A 265 1.70 20.14 -6.94
N THR A 266 1.14 21.22 -6.43
CA THR A 266 1.88 22.44 -6.06
C THR A 266 1.73 22.84 -4.58
N ALA A 267 0.81 22.23 -3.83
CA ALA A 267 0.53 22.58 -2.42
C ALA A 267 1.69 22.31 -1.43
N GLY A 268 2.82 21.80 -1.91
CA GLY A 268 4.03 21.59 -1.12
C GLY A 268 4.11 20.20 -0.45
N GLY A 269 5.22 19.99 0.26
CA GLY A 269 5.45 18.78 1.06
C GLY A 269 4.56 18.71 2.30
N SER A 270 4.49 17.54 2.91
CA SER A 270 3.77 17.31 4.16
C SER A 270 4.72 16.74 5.21
N SER A 271 4.66 17.26 6.42
CA SER A 271 5.43 16.78 7.58
C SER A 271 4.81 15.56 8.24
N VAL A 272 3.59 15.15 7.85
CA VAL A 272 2.76 14.13 8.53
C VAL A 272 3.52 12.83 8.76
N LEU A 273 4.25 12.32 7.76
CA LEU A 273 4.98 11.05 7.91
C LEU A 273 6.19 11.18 8.84
N PHE A 274 6.92 12.29 8.77
CA PHE A 274 8.11 12.51 9.60
C PHE A 274 7.72 12.77 11.06
N TYR A 275 6.73 13.60 11.28
CA TYR A 275 6.18 13.86 12.61
C TYR A 275 5.57 12.59 13.23
N GLY A 276 4.76 11.88 12.44
CA GLY A 276 4.15 10.61 12.84
C GLY A 276 5.19 9.56 13.17
N MET A 277 6.24 9.40 12.37
CA MET A 277 7.31 8.43 12.63
C MET A 277 7.95 8.65 14.00
N LYS A 278 8.27 9.87 14.38
CA LYS A 278 8.83 10.13 15.73
C LYS A 278 7.80 9.88 16.84
N ARG A 279 6.60 10.45 16.69
CA ARG A 279 5.52 10.37 17.68
C ARG A 279 5.07 8.93 17.92
N ASP A 280 4.72 8.24 16.84
CA ASP A 280 4.02 6.94 16.92
C ASP A 280 5.02 5.79 17.14
N PHE A 281 6.21 5.88 16.57
CA PHE A 281 7.25 4.88 16.79
C PHE A 281 7.77 4.91 18.25
N ASN A 282 7.97 6.09 18.82
CA ASN A 282 8.32 6.20 20.24
C ASN A 282 7.20 5.68 21.16
N THR A 283 5.94 5.99 20.82
CA THR A 283 4.77 5.46 21.54
C THR A 283 4.71 3.93 21.45
N TRP A 284 4.95 3.38 20.27
CA TRP A 284 4.99 1.93 20.05
C TRP A 284 6.13 1.28 20.84
N LEU A 285 7.35 1.85 20.84
CA LEU A 285 8.47 1.37 21.66
C LEU A 285 8.12 1.36 23.15
N ALA A 286 7.52 2.43 23.65
CA ALA A 286 7.07 2.52 25.04
C ALA A 286 6.05 1.42 25.40
N SER A 287 5.18 1.04 24.46
CA SER A 287 4.20 -0.04 24.66
C SER A 287 4.83 -1.44 24.85
N LEU A 288 6.07 -1.61 24.42
CA LEU A 288 6.83 -2.86 24.58
C LEU A 288 7.43 -3.02 25.98
N GLY A 289 7.53 -1.95 26.77
CA GLY A 289 8.16 -1.95 28.10
C GLY A 289 9.57 -2.53 28.03
N ASP A 290 9.92 -3.37 29.00
CA ASP A 290 11.26 -4.00 29.10
C ASP A 290 11.63 -4.91 27.91
N ALA A 291 10.66 -5.23 27.04
CA ALA A 291 10.93 -6.00 25.82
C ALA A 291 11.45 -5.14 24.66
N ALA A 292 11.39 -3.82 24.78
CA ALA A 292 11.93 -2.90 23.78
C ALA A 292 13.46 -2.96 23.76
N PRO A 293 14.09 -3.23 22.61
CA PRO A 293 15.55 -3.27 22.51
C PRO A 293 16.20 -1.88 22.51
N VAL A 294 15.43 -0.85 22.18
CA VAL A 294 15.73 0.58 22.28
C VAL A 294 14.46 1.30 22.75
N SER A 295 14.60 2.48 23.35
CA SER A 295 13.48 3.20 23.95
C SER A 295 12.96 4.34 23.05
N THR A 296 13.77 4.81 22.12
CA THR A 296 13.44 5.95 21.25
C THR A 296 13.94 5.76 19.82
N LEU A 297 13.42 6.58 18.91
CA LEU A 297 13.92 6.68 17.54
C LEU A 297 15.38 7.11 17.51
N THR A 298 15.80 8.02 18.40
CA THR A 298 17.20 8.47 18.55
C THR A 298 18.11 7.28 18.87
N GLU A 299 17.76 6.49 19.88
CA GLU A 299 18.54 5.31 20.24
C GLU A 299 18.62 4.27 19.11
N LEU A 300 17.56 4.11 18.32
CA LEU A 300 17.58 3.25 17.13
C LEU A 300 18.59 3.76 16.10
N ARG A 301 18.59 5.07 15.83
CA ARG A 301 19.52 5.70 14.87
C ARG A 301 20.98 5.54 15.33
N ASP A 302 21.24 5.79 16.60
CA ASP A 302 22.58 5.65 17.20
C ASP A 302 23.04 4.20 17.11
N TRP A 303 22.16 3.25 17.45
CA TRP A 303 22.45 1.83 17.30
C TRP A 303 22.77 1.45 15.85
N ASN A 304 22.03 1.98 14.88
CA ASN A 304 22.26 1.75 13.45
C ASN A 304 23.66 2.25 13.02
N GLU A 305 24.08 3.43 13.49
CA GLU A 305 25.41 3.98 13.20
C GLU A 305 26.53 3.15 13.83
N GLU A 306 26.39 2.76 15.07
CA GLU A 306 27.37 1.90 15.77
C GLU A 306 27.54 0.55 15.07
N ASN A 307 26.48 0.05 14.44
CA ASN A 307 26.44 -1.23 13.75
C ASN A 307 26.50 -1.11 12.22
N ARG A 308 26.89 0.04 11.69
CA ARG A 308 27.04 0.28 10.23
C ARG A 308 27.95 -0.75 9.57
N HIS A 309 29.01 -1.18 10.24
CA HIS A 309 29.94 -2.20 9.76
C HIS A 309 29.29 -3.60 9.61
N ALA A 310 28.20 -3.88 10.33
CA ALA A 310 27.44 -5.10 10.21
C ALA A 310 26.35 -5.05 9.09
N GLY A 311 26.28 -3.92 8.36
CA GLY A 311 25.37 -3.75 7.22
C GLY A 311 23.98 -3.22 7.60
N SER A 312 23.83 -2.63 8.79
CA SER A 312 22.56 -2.00 9.24
C SER A 312 22.11 -0.87 8.32
N LEU A 313 23.03 -0.12 7.71
CA LEU A 313 22.80 1.10 6.94
C LEU A 313 23.28 1.00 5.48
N LYS A 314 22.88 -0.04 4.76
CA LYS A 314 23.25 -0.18 3.34
C LYS A 314 22.80 1.01 2.48
N TYR A 315 21.70 1.65 2.84
CA TYR A 315 21.10 2.79 2.12
C TYR A 315 21.07 4.07 2.97
N ASP A 316 21.87 4.12 4.04
CA ASP A 316 21.76 5.16 5.09
C ASP A 316 20.38 5.18 5.78
N GLN A 317 20.10 6.24 6.56
CA GLN A 317 18.86 6.37 7.33
C GLN A 317 18.27 7.80 7.27
N LEU A 318 18.43 8.48 6.16
CA LEU A 318 18.06 9.90 6.00
C LEU A 318 16.63 10.21 6.48
N ARG A 319 15.66 9.32 6.26
CA ARG A 319 14.27 9.57 6.69
C ARG A 319 14.10 9.44 8.19
N LEU A 320 14.84 8.53 8.84
CA LEU A 320 14.86 8.45 10.30
C LEU A 320 15.53 9.67 10.89
N ASP A 321 16.62 10.16 10.26
CA ASP A 321 17.31 11.39 10.68
C ASP A 321 16.35 12.58 10.62
N GLN A 322 15.68 12.79 9.48
CA GLN A 322 14.69 13.84 9.32
C GLN A 322 13.51 13.72 10.29
N SER A 323 13.08 12.50 10.61
CA SER A 323 12.03 12.28 11.60
C SER A 323 12.48 12.62 13.00
N ASP A 324 13.73 12.29 13.34
CA ASP A 324 14.27 12.55 14.68
C ASP A 324 14.61 14.03 14.93
N GLU A 325 14.84 14.80 13.86
CA GLU A 325 14.98 16.26 13.91
C GLU A 325 13.68 16.99 14.28
N ILE A 326 12.51 16.36 14.09
CA ILE A 326 11.21 16.94 14.44
C ILE A 326 11.12 17.19 15.96
N ASP A 327 10.75 18.41 16.35
CA ASP A 327 10.34 18.74 17.71
C ASP A 327 8.82 18.60 17.85
N LEU A 328 8.36 17.58 18.60
CA LEU A 328 6.94 17.24 18.70
C LEU A 328 6.07 18.36 19.30
N GLU A 329 6.64 19.32 20.02
CA GLU A 329 5.91 20.48 20.57
C GLU A 329 6.01 21.67 19.61
N ALA A 330 7.22 22.02 19.16
CA ALA A 330 7.44 23.18 18.31
C ALA A 330 6.84 23.00 16.89
N ASP A 331 6.94 21.80 16.32
CA ASP A 331 6.47 21.51 14.96
C ASP A 331 5.00 21.04 14.90
N LYS A 332 4.32 20.93 16.04
CA LYS A 332 2.94 20.44 16.13
C LYS A 332 1.97 21.24 15.26
N ALA A 333 2.06 22.56 15.29
CA ALA A 333 1.17 23.42 14.52
C ALA A 333 1.35 23.23 13.00
N GLN A 334 2.59 23.01 12.55
CA GLN A 334 2.88 22.71 11.15
C GLN A 334 2.34 21.33 10.74
N TYR A 335 2.54 20.33 11.60
CA TYR A 335 1.98 18.99 11.38
C TYR A 335 0.46 19.03 11.26
N GLU A 336 -0.24 19.73 12.16
CA GLU A 336 -1.71 19.85 12.14
C GLU A 336 -2.20 20.56 10.88
N ALA A 337 -1.51 21.62 10.44
CA ALA A 337 -1.82 22.31 9.19
C ALA A 337 -1.59 21.42 7.95
N ASP A 338 -0.49 20.69 7.91
CA ASP A 338 -0.17 19.75 6.83
C ASP A 338 -1.19 18.59 6.79
N ARG A 339 -1.58 18.07 7.96
CA ARG A 339 -2.61 17.03 8.05
C ARG A 339 -3.96 17.52 7.56
N ALA A 340 -4.38 18.72 7.97
CA ALA A 340 -5.61 19.34 7.49
C ALA A 340 -5.60 19.53 5.97
N ARG A 341 -4.48 20.00 5.41
CA ARG A 341 -4.29 20.16 3.96
C ARG A 341 -4.32 18.80 3.24
N ASP A 342 -3.69 17.77 3.80
CA ASP A 342 -3.70 16.44 3.22
C ASP A 342 -5.13 15.86 3.15
N LEU A 343 -5.93 16.04 4.19
CA LEU A 343 -7.34 15.64 4.21
C LEU A 343 -8.18 16.44 3.21
N LEU A 344 -7.97 17.75 3.14
CA LEU A 344 -8.68 18.65 2.23
C LEU A 344 -8.40 18.27 0.76
N LEU A 345 -7.14 18.23 0.36
CA LEU A 345 -6.78 18.09 -1.06
C LEU A 345 -6.93 16.65 -1.59
N ASN A 346 -6.74 15.65 -0.78
CA ASN A 346 -6.85 14.27 -1.22
C ASN A 346 -8.22 13.65 -0.94
N GLY A 347 -8.91 14.09 0.13
CA GLY A 347 -10.25 13.68 0.51
C GLY A 347 -11.31 14.63 -0.02
N GLU A 348 -11.59 15.71 0.71
CA GLU A 348 -12.75 16.58 0.50
C GLU A 348 -12.80 17.20 -0.92
N LEU A 349 -11.75 17.90 -1.35
CA LEU A 349 -11.61 18.46 -2.70
C LEU A 349 -10.98 17.47 -3.70
N GLY A 350 -10.66 16.27 -3.24
CA GLY A 350 -10.06 15.20 -4.00
C GLY A 350 -11.05 14.12 -4.40
N ILE A 351 -10.91 12.95 -3.77
CA ILE A 351 -11.72 11.76 -4.05
C ILE A 351 -13.19 12.02 -3.78
N ASP A 352 -13.56 12.64 -2.66
CA ASP A 352 -14.97 12.88 -2.29
C ASP A 352 -15.67 13.77 -3.29
N ALA A 353 -15.01 14.86 -3.72
CA ALA A 353 -15.57 15.76 -4.71
C ALA A 353 -15.81 15.05 -6.04
N ALA A 354 -14.84 14.28 -6.54
CA ALA A 354 -14.99 13.52 -7.79
C ALA A 354 -16.11 12.47 -7.70
N MET A 355 -16.17 11.75 -6.56
CA MET A 355 -17.21 10.75 -6.31
C MET A 355 -18.61 11.37 -6.27
N ALA A 356 -18.76 12.50 -5.57
CA ALA A 356 -20.04 13.19 -5.40
C ALA A 356 -20.52 13.87 -6.68
N GLU A 357 -19.64 14.58 -7.40
CA GLU A 357 -19.98 15.30 -8.63
C GLU A 357 -20.59 14.37 -9.68
N HIS A 358 -20.07 13.15 -9.76
CA HIS A 358 -20.48 12.19 -10.79
C HIS A 358 -21.33 11.04 -10.25
N ASN A 359 -21.68 11.03 -8.97
CA ASN A 359 -22.40 9.96 -8.27
C ASN A 359 -21.77 8.58 -8.58
N LEU A 360 -20.48 8.43 -8.24
CA LEU A 360 -19.70 7.24 -8.53
C LEU A 360 -19.77 6.19 -7.43
N ASP A 361 -19.66 4.93 -7.81
CA ASP A 361 -19.40 3.81 -6.90
C ASP A 361 -17.90 3.64 -6.63
N ALA A 362 -17.05 3.97 -7.59
CA ALA A 362 -15.59 3.93 -7.46
C ALA A 362 -14.88 4.79 -8.52
N LEU A 363 -13.66 5.21 -8.21
CA LEU A 363 -12.66 5.66 -9.17
C LEU A 363 -11.79 4.47 -9.59
N LEU A 364 -11.49 4.37 -10.89
CA LEU A 364 -10.65 3.31 -11.45
C LEU A 364 -9.24 3.84 -11.71
N PHE A 365 -8.24 3.19 -11.08
CA PHE A 365 -6.85 3.57 -11.26
C PHE A 365 -6.02 2.46 -11.93
N PRO A 366 -5.07 2.83 -12.82
CA PRO A 366 -4.11 1.90 -13.41
C PRO A 366 -3.14 1.35 -12.36
N GLY A 367 -3.05 0.03 -12.22
CA GLY A 367 -2.17 -0.59 -11.23
C GLY A 367 -2.43 -0.05 -9.82
N SER A 368 -1.38 0.40 -9.15
CA SER A 368 -1.42 1.02 -7.81
C SER A 368 -1.25 2.55 -7.85
N SER A 369 -1.50 3.21 -8.98
CA SER A 369 -1.21 4.64 -9.15
C SER A 369 -2.07 5.56 -8.25
N GLY A 370 -3.27 5.13 -7.87
CA GLY A 370 -4.15 5.85 -6.94
C GLY A 370 -3.76 5.72 -5.46
N ALA A 371 -2.74 4.91 -5.11
CA ALA A 371 -2.40 4.64 -3.72
C ALA A 371 -2.06 5.90 -2.92
N GLY A 372 -1.32 6.84 -3.49
CA GLY A 372 -0.89 8.05 -2.81
C GLY A 372 -2.04 8.97 -2.43
N ILE A 373 -2.99 9.18 -3.33
CA ILE A 373 -4.14 10.05 -3.07
C ILE A 373 -5.12 9.41 -2.08
N ALA A 374 -5.32 8.10 -2.14
CA ALA A 374 -6.18 7.37 -1.22
C ALA A 374 -5.56 7.19 0.18
N ALA A 375 -4.23 7.19 0.29
CA ALA A 375 -3.53 7.00 1.55
C ALA A 375 -3.73 8.16 2.53
N ARG A 376 -3.66 9.40 2.04
CA ARG A 376 -3.71 10.60 2.89
C ARG A 376 -5.02 10.75 3.66
N PRO A 377 -6.22 10.61 3.04
CA PRO A 377 -7.46 10.59 3.79
C PRO A 377 -7.76 9.24 4.46
N GLY A 378 -6.95 8.23 4.22
CA GLY A 378 -7.15 6.89 4.78
C GLY A 378 -8.20 6.05 4.03
N TYR A 379 -8.51 6.34 2.76
CA TYR A 379 -9.59 5.71 1.99
C TYR A 379 -9.24 4.33 1.43
N PRO A 380 -10.24 3.45 1.26
CA PRO A 380 -10.03 2.08 0.84
C PRO A 380 -9.76 1.95 -0.65
N THR A 381 -9.03 0.91 -1.00
CA THR A 381 -8.78 0.51 -2.38
C THR A 381 -8.69 -1.00 -2.49
N VAL A 382 -9.33 -1.58 -3.51
CA VAL A 382 -9.21 -2.99 -3.87
C VAL A 382 -8.52 -3.10 -5.23
N ILE A 383 -7.42 -3.85 -5.29
CA ILE A 383 -6.69 -4.11 -6.53
C ILE A 383 -6.94 -5.53 -7.02
N VAL A 384 -7.11 -5.68 -8.33
CA VAL A 384 -7.31 -6.97 -9.01
C VAL A 384 -6.22 -7.15 -10.07
N PRO A 385 -5.55 -8.33 -10.16
CA PRO A 385 -4.57 -8.59 -11.19
C PRO A 385 -5.23 -8.70 -12.57
N PHE A 386 -4.57 -8.17 -13.62
CA PHE A 386 -5.19 -8.17 -14.95
C PHE A 386 -4.27 -8.60 -16.10
N ALA A 387 -3.07 -8.03 -16.22
CA ALA A 387 -2.22 -8.26 -17.38
C ALA A 387 -0.74 -8.41 -17.03
N LEU A 388 0.04 -8.89 -17.98
CA LEU A 388 1.48 -8.71 -18.01
C LEU A 388 1.81 -7.66 -19.08
N THR A 389 2.56 -6.64 -18.73
CA THR A 389 2.97 -5.55 -19.62
C THR A 389 4.47 -5.57 -19.84
N PRO A 390 4.97 -5.12 -21.00
CA PRO A 390 6.40 -4.91 -21.19
C PRO A 390 6.99 -4.05 -20.06
N SER A 391 8.19 -4.42 -19.63
CA SER A 391 8.91 -3.66 -18.61
C SER A 391 9.75 -2.57 -19.29
N GLU A 392 9.49 -1.33 -18.93
CA GLU A 392 10.24 -0.15 -19.39
C GLU A 392 11.16 0.32 -18.26
N PHE A 393 12.39 0.72 -18.60
CA PHE A 393 13.40 1.10 -17.63
C PHE A 393 14.12 2.40 -18.03
N ASP A 394 14.34 3.23 -17.03
CA ASP A 394 15.20 4.40 -17.14
C ASP A 394 16.24 4.38 -15.98
N PRO A 395 17.54 4.38 -16.29
CA PRO A 395 18.13 4.17 -17.61
C PRO A 395 17.80 2.79 -18.20
N ALA A 396 17.96 2.64 -19.52
CA ALA A 396 17.71 1.37 -20.22
C ALA A 396 18.56 0.23 -19.69
N LEU A 397 18.09 -0.99 -19.87
CA LEU A 397 18.86 -2.19 -19.54
C LEU A 397 20.05 -2.35 -20.52
N PRO A 398 21.16 -2.96 -20.08
CA PRO A 398 22.29 -3.29 -20.98
C PRO A 398 21.85 -4.16 -22.14
N GLU A 399 22.56 -4.02 -23.27
CA GLU A 399 22.33 -4.85 -24.46
C GLU A 399 22.42 -6.36 -24.12
N GLY A 400 21.46 -7.13 -24.62
CA GLY A 400 21.37 -8.56 -24.36
C GLY A 400 20.67 -8.95 -23.07
N PHE A 401 20.28 -7.99 -22.22
CA PHE A 401 19.45 -8.27 -21.07
C PHE A 401 18.00 -7.83 -21.32
N GLU A 402 17.15 -8.80 -21.58
CA GLU A 402 15.71 -8.57 -21.76
C GLU A 402 14.97 -8.90 -20.47
N ALA A 403 14.38 -7.90 -19.80
CA ALA A 403 13.52 -8.13 -18.66
C ALA A 403 12.23 -8.81 -19.11
N LYS A 404 11.71 -9.69 -18.25
CA LYS A 404 10.39 -10.30 -18.47
C LYS A 404 9.28 -9.27 -18.28
N PRO A 405 8.09 -9.51 -18.88
CA PRO A 405 6.94 -8.66 -18.64
C PRO A 405 6.60 -8.59 -17.15
N ARG A 406 6.20 -7.39 -16.70
CA ARG A 406 5.78 -7.13 -15.32
C ARG A 406 4.28 -7.25 -15.14
N PRO A 407 3.82 -7.69 -13.96
CA PRO A 407 2.41 -7.66 -13.59
C PRO A 407 1.80 -6.24 -13.65
N PHE A 408 0.53 -6.20 -14.06
CA PHE A 408 -0.28 -4.99 -14.10
C PHE A 408 -1.71 -5.33 -13.65
N GLY A 409 -2.15 -4.69 -12.58
CA GLY A 409 -3.51 -4.79 -12.05
C GLY A 409 -4.32 -3.53 -12.30
N VAL A 410 -5.54 -3.52 -11.78
CA VAL A 410 -6.43 -2.36 -11.76
C VAL A 410 -7.00 -2.18 -10.37
N SER A 411 -7.15 -0.93 -9.93
CA SER A 411 -7.60 -0.59 -8.59
C SER A 411 -8.94 0.15 -8.62
N PHE A 412 -9.85 -0.29 -7.76
CA PHE A 412 -11.10 0.39 -7.45
C PHE A 412 -10.95 1.10 -6.11
N THR A 413 -11.07 2.41 -6.10
CA THR A 413 -10.91 3.27 -4.92
C THR A 413 -12.21 4.00 -4.63
N GLY A 414 -12.61 4.07 -3.38
CA GLY A 414 -13.83 4.77 -2.95
C GLY A 414 -13.61 5.63 -1.71
N ASN A 415 -14.69 6.18 -1.20
CA ASN A 415 -14.73 6.94 0.05
C ASN A 415 -14.50 6.03 1.26
N ALA A 416 -14.26 6.62 2.43
CA ALA A 416 -14.14 5.89 3.68
C ALA A 416 -15.29 4.87 3.88
N CYS A 417 -14.96 3.69 4.39
CA CYS A 417 -15.90 2.62 4.73
C CYS A 417 -16.64 1.97 3.53
N SER A 418 -16.18 2.18 2.30
CA SER A 418 -16.81 1.63 1.09
C SER A 418 -16.31 0.24 0.69
N GLU A 419 -15.53 -0.44 1.51
CA GLU A 419 -14.95 -1.76 1.20
C GLU A 419 -15.97 -2.77 0.69
N PRO A 420 -17.19 -2.89 1.25
CA PRO A 420 -18.18 -3.83 0.74
C PRO A 420 -18.49 -3.61 -0.74
N ARG A 421 -18.69 -2.34 -1.15
CA ARG A 421 -18.97 -2.00 -2.55
C ARG A 421 -17.76 -2.21 -3.44
N LEU A 422 -16.55 -1.86 -2.98
CA LEU A 422 -15.33 -2.08 -3.74
C LEU A 422 -15.02 -3.56 -3.94
N ILE A 423 -15.28 -4.40 -2.94
CA ILE A 423 -15.15 -5.87 -3.04
C ILE A 423 -16.14 -6.43 -4.08
N GLU A 424 -17.38 -5.94 -4.07
CA GLU A 424 -18.40 -6.34 -5.05
C GLU A 424 -17.97 -6.04 -6.49
N LEU A 425 -17.50 -4.80 -6.76
CA LEU A 425 -16.99 -4.39 -8.07
C LEU A 425 -15.77 -5.21 -8.49
N ALA A 426 -14.81 -5.36 -7.58
CA ALA A 426 -13.57 -6.09 -7.82
C ALA A 426 -13.84 -7.58 -8.10
N TYR A 427 -14.75 -8.20 -7.34
CA TYR A 427 -15.14 -9.59 -7.55
C TYR A 427 -15.81 -9.80 -8.90
N ALA A 428 -16.80 -8.96 -9.25
CA ALA A 428 -17.47 -9.05 -10.54
C ALA A 428 -16.47 -8.90 -11.70
N PHE A 429 -15.53 -7.95 -11.59
CA PHE A 429 -14.46 -7.77 -12.58
C PHE A 429 -13.51 -8.98 -12.64
N GLU A 430 -13.09 -9.53 -11.51
CA GLU A 430 -12.26 -10.73 -11.46
C GLU A 430 -12.96 -11.91 -12.13
N GLN A 431 -14.25 -12.14 -11.83
CA GLN A 431 -15.03 -13.27 -12.42
C GLN A 431 -15.23 -13.11 -13.92
N ALA A 432 -15.41 -11.87 -14.41
CA ALA A 432 -15.54 -11.59 -15.82
C ALA A 432 -14.23 -11.79 -16.60
N THR A 433 -13.07 -11.65 -15.92
CA THR A 433 -11.78 -11.64 -16.60
C THR A 433 -10.94 -12.88 -16.31
N LYS A 434 -10.81 -13.31 -15.06
CA LYS A 434 -9.97 -14.43 -14.61
C LYS A 434 -8.54 -14.37 -15.17
N ARG A 435 -7.94 -13.17 -15.12
CA ARG A 435 -6.69 -12.83 -15.80
C ARG A 435 -5.43 -13.03 -14.96
N ARG A 436 -5.55 -13.54 -13.71
CA ARG A 436 -4.36 -13.84 -12.92
C ARG A 436 -3.50 -14.88 -13.62
N ILE A 437 -2.22 -14.58 -13.81
CA ILE A 437 -1.21 -15.48 -14.35
C ILE A 437 -0.27 -15.85 -13.21
N ALA A 438 -0.05 -17.15 -12.98
CA ALA A 438 0.93 -17.62 -11.99
C ALA A 438 2.37 -17.25 -12.42
N PRO A 439 3.30 -17.08 -11.47
CA PRO A 439 4.70 -16.89 -11.81
C PRO A 439 5.24 -18.05 -12.67
N PRO A 440 6.24 -17.81 -13.56
CA PRO A 440 6.82 -18.85 -14.39
C PRO A 440 7.31 -20.05 -13.57
N GLY A 441 6.98 -21.27 -14.02
CA GLY A 441 7.35 -22.52 -13.35
C GLY A 441 6.40 -22.96 -12.22
N MET A 442 5.29 -22.27 -12.03
CA MET A 442 4.26 -22.57 -11.01
C MET A 442 2.91 -23.00 -11.63
N ASN A 443 2.92 -23.43 -12.88
CA ASN A 443 1.72 -23.90 -13.60
C ASN A 443 1.45 -25.38 -13.33
#